data_3f8e7a17a274ed98c1965cd30017eb4f
#
_entry.id   3f8e7a17a274ed98c1965cd30017eb4f
#
_cell.length_a   1.000
_cell.length_b   1.000
_cell.length_c   1.000
_cell.angle_alpha   90.00
_cell.angle_beta   90.00
_cell.angle_gamma   90.00
#
_symmetry.space_group_name_H-M   'P 1'
#
loop_
_entity.id
_entity.type
_entity.pdbx_description
1 polymer ?
#
loop_
_entity_poly.entity_id
_entity_poly.type
_entity_poly.pdbx_seq_one_letter_code
_entity_poly.pdbx_strand_id
1 'polypeptide(L)'
;MKIAGWLIATCVLAGCQAADAAAPPASQTFAATDFSGTWLPDARRAQAWPASLPLAPAARSFMETFDATVSDPTTFCMPFGTPRNMLQTEYPLEIVQTPQQLVMVIQPNLANAEVRRIHLDGRDLPEAPDPSWFGSSRGRWEGRTLVIETTGLREDSLVSESGLPHSGQLRVVERLQVVNDREHGKVLIDDIELHDPQAYLQPLQTRRYYSWAPQARSRDSTCVDALWIDKLWRDRLQEHVQSAQPGAPR
;
A
#
# COMPACT_ATOMS: atom_id res chain seq x y z
N MET A 1 53.73 70.85 -47.92
CA MET A 1 54.26 69.61 -47.27
C MET A 1 53.27 69.25 -46.22
N LYS A 2 52.45 68.23 -46.43
CA LYS A 2 51.40 67.78 -45.50
C LYS A 2 51.87 66.44 -44.92
N ILE A 3 52.01 66.37 -43.57
CA ILE A 3 52.36 65.18 -42.80
C ILE A 3 51.07 64.57 -42.31
N ALA A 4 50.72 63.38 -42.75
CA ALA A 4 49.55 62.62 -42.29
C ALA A 4 49.95 61.85 -41.05
N GLY A 5 49.21 62.10 -39.94
CA GLY A 5 49.32 61.35 -38.69
C GLY A 5 48.42 60.13 -38.71
N TRP A 6 48.98 58.99 -38.46
CA TRP A 6 48.20 57.74 -38.28
C TRP A 6 47.83 57.56 -36.79
N LEU A 7 46.52 57.48 -36.55
CA LEU A 7 45.99 57.10 -35.25
C LEU A 7 45.88 55.59 -35.21
N ILE A 8 46.58 54.93 -34.30
CA ILE A 8 46.45 53.52 -34.00
C ILE A 8 45.36 53.36 -32.95
N ALA A 9 44.25 52.78 -33.35
CA ALA A 9 43.17 52.39 -32.41
C ALA A 9 43.51 51.06 -31.75
N THR A 10 43.80 51.07 -30.46
CA THR A 10 43.96 49.86 -29.64
C THR A 10 42.59 49.30 -29.25
N CYS A 11 42.24 48.17 -29.86
CA CYS A 11 41.06 47.36 -29.45
C CYS A 11 41.37 46.61 -28.15
N VAL A 12 40.72 46.96 -27.04
CA VAL A 12 40.76 46.23 -25.79
C VAL A 12 39.75 45.10 -25.92
N LEU A 13 40.22 43.84 -26.06
CA LEU A 13 39.42 42.64 -26.02
C LEU A 13 39.03 42.40 -24.52
N ALA A 14 37.80 42.71 -24.19
CA ALA A 14 37.20 42.28 -22.94
C ALA A 14 36.90 40.78 -22.99
N GLY A 15 37.70 39.95 -22.31
CA GLY A 15 37.47 38.54 -22.17
C GLY A 15 36.22 38.27 -21.33
N CYS A 16 35.14 37.75 -21.96
CA CYS A 16 34.04 37.13 -21.26
C CYS A 16 34.53 35.81 -20.63
N GLN A 17 34.80 35.84 -19.34
CA GLN A 17 34.90 34.60 -18.56
C GLN A 17 33.50 34.01 -18.41
N ALA A 18 33.25 32.90 -19.10
CA ALA A 18 32.09 32.06 -18.84
C ALA A 18 32.24 31.50 -17.42
N ALA A 19 31.28 31.82 -16.56
CA ALA A 19 31.19 31.19 -15.25
C ALA A 19 30.90 29.69 -15.47
N ASP A 20 31.84 28.84 -15.07
CA ASP A 20 31.61 27.39 -14.97
C ASP A 20 30.42 27.16 -14.03
N ALA A 21 29.26 26.85 -14.61
CA ALA A 21 28.14 26.34 -13.85
C ALA A 21 28.56 24.97 -13.28
N ALA A 22 28.77 24.92 -11.97
CA ALA A 22 29.05 23.68 -11.26
C ALA A 22 27.99 22.64 -11.64
N ALA A 23 28.42 21.51 -12.17
CA ALA A 23 27.54 20.37 -12.46
C ALA A 23 26.79 20.00 -11.19
N PRO A 24 25.47 19.71 -11.26
CA PRO A 24 24.73 19.25 -10.11
C PRO A 24 25.42 18.03 -9.49
N PRO A 25 25.43 17.88 -8.16
CA PRO A 25 26.09 16.76 -7.50
C PRO A 25 25.53 15.46 -8.07
N ALA A 26 26.39 14.57 -8.51
CA ALA A 26 26.03 13.26 -9.01
C ALA A 26 25.11 12.60 -7.98
N SER A 27 23.88 12.26 -8.35
CA SER A 27 22.95 11.52 -7.49
C SER A 27 23.68 10.22 -7.11
N GLN A 28 23.90 10.02 -5.81
CA GLN A 28 24.47 8.79 -5.30
C GLN A 28 23.49 7.67 -5.64
N THR A 29 23.82 6.84 -6.63
CA THR A 29 23.08 5.61 -6.94
C THR A 29 23.37 4.62 -5.83
N PHE A 30 22.50 4.58 -4.82
CA PHE A 30 22.51 3.49 -3.86
C PHE A 30 22.07 2.21 -4.60
N ALA A 31 22.77 1.11 -4.33
CA ALA A 31 22.29 -0.19 -4.82
C ALA A 31 20.90 -0.43 -4.25
N ALA A 32 19.93 -0.72 -5.11
CA ALA A 32 18.57 -1.00 -4.70
C ALA A 32 18.57 -2.15 -3.67
N THR A 33 17.78 -2.00 -2.61
CA THR A 33 17.59 -3.07 -1.64
C THR A 33 16.82 -4.20 -2.32
N ASP A 34 17.28 -5.43 -2.16
CA ASP A 34 16.57 -6.61 -2.65
C ASP A 34 15.57 -7.10 -1.58
N PHE A 35 14.29 -7.02 -1.91
CA PHE A 35 13.18 -7.50 -1.10
C PHE A 35 12.80 -8.94 -1.42
N SER A 36 13.35 -9.55 -2.48
CA SER A 36 12.95 -10.88 -2.94
C SER A 36 13.08 -11.93 -1.86
N GLY A 37 12.11 -12.82 -1.81
CA GLY A 37 12.03 -13.96 -0.91
C GLY A 37 10.74 -14.03 -0.12
N THR A 38 10.74 -14.88 0.90
CA THR A 38 9.56 -15.14 1.72
C THR A 38 9.70 -14.52 3.10
N TRP A 39 8.64 -13.89 3.54
CA TRP A 39 8.54 -13.11 4.77
C TRP A 39 7.34 -13.53 5.58
N LEU A 40 7.51 -13.75 6.89
CA LEU A 40 6.41 -14.04 7.82
C LEU A 40 5.99 -12.79 8.57
N PRO A 41 4.69 -12.47 8.62
CA PRO A 41 4.20 -11.33 9.40
C PRO A 41 4.46 -11.54 10.88
N ASP A 42 4.90 -10.48 11.55
CA ASP A 42 5.09 -10.43 13.01
C ASP A 42 4.01 -9.55 13.64
N ALA A 43 2.87 -10.17 13.93
CA ALA A 43 1.73 -9.46 14.50
C ALA A 43 2.02 -8.86 15.89
N ARG A 44 2.99 -9.41 16.64
CA ARG A 44 3.35 -8.89 17.98
C ARG A 44 4.06 -7.55 17.92
N ARG A 45 4.78 -7.29 16.83
CA ARG A 45 5.47 -6.01 16.58
C ARG A 45 4.61 -5.02 15.80
N ALA A 46 3.51 -5.48 15.20
CA ALA A 46 2.64 -4.63 14.41
C ALA A 46 2.12 -3.45 15.26
N GLN A 47 2.18 -2.26 14.71
CA GLN A 47 1.60 -1.09 15.35
C GLN A 47 0.08 -1.18 15.26
N ALA A 48 -0.60 -1.14 16.40
CA ALA A 48 -2.05 -1.06 16.44
C ALA A 48 -2.55 0.30 15.93
N TRP A 49 -3.77 0.32 15.43
CA TRP A 49 -4.47 1.58 15.17
C TRP A 49 -4.67 2.37 16.47
N PRO A 50 -4.76 3.71 16.41
CA PRO A 50 -5.16 4.51 17.55
C PRO A 50 -6.49 4.04 18.12
N ALA A 51 -6.65 4.09 19.45
CA ALA A 51 -7.89 3.69 20.11
C ALA A 51 -9.12 4.50 19.63
N SER A 52 -8.90 5.73 19.15
CA SER A 52 -9.93 6.55 18.49
C SER A 52 -9.44 6.93 17.11
N LEU A 53 -10.12 6.44 16.09
CA LEU A 53 -9.83 6.78 14.71
C LEU A 53 -10.44 8.14 14.36
N PRO A 54 -9.73 9.00 13.64
CA PRO A 54 -10.21 10.31 13.20
C PRO A 54 -11.13 10.17 11.98
N LEU A 55 -12.28 9.54 12.17
CA LEU A 55 -13.22 9.24 11.06
C LEU A 55 -14.12 10.43 10.74
N ALA A 56 -14.35 10.65 9.45
CA ALA A 56 -15.43 11.49 8.97
C ALA A 56 -16.81 10.91 9.37
N PRO A 57 -17.86 11.72 9.47
CA PRO A 57 -19.17 11.27 9.97
C PRO A 57 -19.73 10.05 9.23
N ALA A 58 -19.63 10.01 7.90
CA ALA A 58 -20.13 8.90 7.10
C ALA A 58 -19.36 7.58 7.37
N ALA A 59 -18.03 7.64 7.46
CA ALA A 59 -17.20 6.48 7.77
C ALA A 59 -17.49 5.94 9.19
N ARG A 60 -17.71 6.83 10.15
CA ARG A 60 -18.12 6.45 11.51
C ARG A 60 -19.46 5.76 11.52
N SER A 61 -20.47 6.34 10.86
CA SER A 61 -21.81 5.77 10.78
C SER A 61 -21.81 4.40 10.11
N PHE A 62 -20.98 4.22 9.07
CA PHE A 62 -20.82 2.91 8.44
C PHE A 62 -20.27 1.88 9.43
N MET A 63 -19.20 2.21 10.17
CA MET A 63 -18.61 1.29 11.14
C MET A 63 -19.56 0.92 12.29
N GLU A 64 -20.41 1.86 12.74
CA GLU A 64 -21.41 1.62 13.81
C GLU A 64 -22.49 0.60 13.40
N THR A 65 -22.74 0.45 12.10
CA THR A 65 -23.75 -0.46 11.54
C THR A 65 -23.14 -1.66 10.82
N PHE A 66 -21.82 -1.78 10.83
CA PHE A 66 -21.12 -2.82 10.09
C PHE A 66 -21.39 -4.21 10.69
N ASP A 67 -21.83 -5.12 9.83
CA ASP A 67 -21.97 -6.54 10.12
C ASP A 67 -21.08 -7.34 9.14
N ALA A 68 -20.00 -7.89 9.64
CA ALA A 68 -19.02 -8.62 8.85
C ALA A 68 -19.63 -9.79 8.05
N THR A 69 -20.72 -10.38 8.54
CA THR A 69 -21.37 -11.53 7.89
C THR A 69 -22.01 -11.17 6.55
N VAL A 70 -22.45 -9.92 6.39
CA VAL A 70 -23.19 -9.47 5.20
C VAL A 70 -22.54 -8.28 4.49
N SER A 71 -21.69 -7.53 5.20
CA SER A 71 -21.09 -6.30 4.69
C SER A 71 -19.61 -6.45 4.33
N ASP A 72 -18.96 -7.53 4.77
CA ASP A 72 -17.55 -7.79 4.40
C ASP A 72 -17.49 -8.58 3.08
N PRO A 73 -16.93 -8.00 2.00
CA PRO A 73 -16.80 -8.70 0.72
C PRO A 73 -16.03 -10.02 0.80
N THR A 74 -15.11 -10.14 1.75
CA THR A 74 -14.30 -11.36 1.91
C THR A 74 -15.11 -12.57 2.39
N THR A 75 -16.27 -12.33 3.00
CA THR A 75 -17.27 -13.38 3.31
C THR A 75 -17.80 -14.07 2.07
N PHE A 76 -17.80 -13.37 0.93
CA PHE A 76 -18.21 -13.87 -0.38
C PHE A 76 -17.02 -14.22 -1.29
N CYS A 77 -15.89 -14.58 -0.69
CA CYS A 77 -14.66 -14.92 -1.40
C CYS A 77 -14.08 -13.82 -2.30
N MET A 78 -14.49 -12.58 -2.11
CA MET A 78 -13.85 -11.44 -2.76
C MET A 78 -12.46 -11.19 -2.16
N PRO A 79 -11.52 -10.62 -2.92
CA PRO A 79 -10.20 -10.31 -2.42
C PRO A 79 -10.24 -9.37 -1.20
N PHE A 80 -9.26 -9.49 -0.33
CA PHE A 80 -9.03 -8.48 0.72
C PHE A 80 -8.66 -7.13 0.10
N GLY A 81 -7.88 -7.18 -0.97
CA GLY A 81 -7.41 -5.98 -1.66
C GLY A 81 -6.39 -5.17 -0.85
N THR A 82 -5.85 -4.15 -1.50
CA THR A 82 -4.92 -3.19 -0.86
C THR A 82 -5.73 -2.11 -0.14
N PRO A 83 -5.35 -1.69 1.09
CA PRO A 83 -4.19 -2.12 1.88
C PRO A 83 -4.46 -3.30 2.81
N ARG A 84 -5.69 -3.79 2.91
CA ARG A 84 -6.10 -4.79 3.90
C ARG A 84 -5.25 -6.06 3.86
N ASN A 85 -4.88 -6.52 2.68
CA ASN A 85 -4.03 -7.69 2.50
C ASN A 85 -2.63 -7.56 3.13
N MET A 86 -2.10 -6.33 3.25
CA MET A 86 -0.86 -6.05 3.97
C MET A 86 -1.09 -5.83 5.46
N LEU A 87 -2.28 -5.38 5.85
CA LEU A 87 -2.62 -5.07 7.24
C LEU A 87 -3.04 -6.29 8.05
N GLN A 88 -3.68 -7.27 7.40
CA GLN A 88 -4.31 -8.42 8.03
C GLN A 88 -3.79 -9.76 7.47
N THR A 89 -2.51 -9.84 7.14
CA THR A 89 -1.92 -11.10 6.70
C THR A 89 -1.49 -11.95 7.89
N GLU A 90 -1.82 -13.24 7.83
CA GLU A 90 -1.40 -14.27 8.81
C GLU A 90 -0.42 -15.26 8.19
N TYR A 91 -0.30 -15.27 6.87
CA TYR A 91 0.47 -16.21 6.09
C TYR A 91 1.65 -15.55 5.41
N PRO A 92 2.58 -16.34 4.86
CA PRO A 92 3.76 -15.80 4.21
C PRO A 92 3.42 -14.81 3.10
N LEU A 93 4.18 -13.71 3.08
CA LEU A 93 4.30 -12.77 1.97
C LEU A 93 5.49 -13.21 1.13
N GLU A 94 5.28 -13.50 -0.14
CA GLU A 94 6.36 -13.77 -1.10
C GLU A 94 6.57 -12.56 -2.00
N ILE A 95 7.81 -12.14 -2.15
CA ILE A 95 8.19 -11.00 -2.98
C ILE A 95 9.14 -11.46 -4.07
N VAL A 96 8.82 -11.09 -5.31
CA VAL A 96 9.71 -11.23 -6.47
C VAL A 96 10.01 -9.83 -7.01
N GLN A 97 11.28 -9.45 -6.99
CA GLN A 97 11.73 -8.15 -7.46
C GLN A 97 12.53 -8.28 -8.75
N THR A 98 12.20 -7.41 -9.70
CA THR A 98 12.97 -7.17 -10.92
C THR A 98 13.31 -5.69 -11.02
N PRO A 99 14.18 -5.25 -11.95
CA PRO A 99 14.44 -3.83 -12.15
C PRO A 99 13.20 -3.01 -12.52
N GLN A 100 12.18 -3.63 -13.14
CA GLN A 100 11.00 -2.96 -13.67
C GLN A 100 9.77 -3.07 -12.76
N GLN A 101 9.73 -4.08 -11.87
CA GLN A 101 8.57 -4.31 -11.03
C GLN A 101 8.91 -5.10 -9.76
N LEU A 102 8.09 -4.91 -8.76
CA LEU A 102 8.01 -5.75 -7.59
C LEU A 102 6.65 -6.43 -7.57
N VAL A 103 6.64 -7.75 -7.45
CA VAL A 103 5.43 -8.57 -7.36
C VAL A 103 5.34 -9.15 -5.96
N MET A 104 4.21 -8.91 -5.32
CA MET A 104 3.87 -9.49 -4.03
C MET A 104 2.81 -10.57 -4.22
N VAL A 105 3.07 -11.76 -3.72
CA VAL A 105 2.07 -12.83 -3.56
C VAL A 105 1.71 -12.87 -2.09
N ILE A 106 0.49 -12.51 -1.79
CA ILE A 106 -0.01 -12.31 -0.44
C ILE A 106 -1.13 -13.30 -0.19
N GLN A 107 -1.06 -14.03 0.91
CA GLN A 107 -2.16 -14.86 1.37
C GLN A 107 -2.66 -14.29 2.69
N PRO A 108 -3.72 -13.46 2.67
CA PRO A 108 -4.14 -12.74 3.88
C PRO A 108 -4.67 -13.66 4.96
N ASN A 109 -5.32 -14.76 4.58
CA ASN A 109 -5.80 -15.83 5.47
C ASN A 109 -5.94 -17.13 4.68
N LEU A 110 -6.92 -17.99 4.99
CA LEU A 110 -7.23 -19.20 4.21
C LEU A 110 -7.94 -18.91 2.87
N ALA A 111 -8.04 -17.64 2.47
CA ALA A 111 -8.55 -17.26 1.16
C ALA A 111 -7.53 -17.51 0.05
N ASN A 112 -7.94 -17.20 -1.18
CA ASN A 112 -7.06 -17.27 -2.34
C ASN A 112 -5.85 -16.36 -2.19
N ALA A 113 -4.71 -16.80 -2.73
CA ALA A 113 -3.55 -15.93 -2.84
C ALA A 113 -3.84 -14.72 -3.74
N GLU A 114 -3.42 -13.56 -3.30
CA GLU A 114 -3.58 -12.29 -3.98
C GLU A 114 -2.25 -11.85 -4.59
N VAL A 115 -2.29 -11.36 -5.81
CA VAL A 115 -1.10 -10.92 -6.54
C VAL A 115 -1.16 -9.41 -6.77
N ARG A 116 -0.24 -8.68 -6.15
CA ARG A 116 -0.09 -7.24 -6.30
C ARG A 116 1.17 -6.92 -7.09
N ARG A 117 1.05 -6.03 -8.08
CA ARG A 117 2.17 -5.56 -8.91
C ARG A 117 2.44 -4.10 -8.66
N ILE A 118 3.70 -3.78 -8.39
CA ILE A 118 4.19 -2.43 -8.19
C ILE A 118 5.18 -2.13 -9.33
N HIS A 119 4.91 -1.09 -10.10
CA HIS A 119 5.79 -0.66 -11.18
C HIS A 119 6.97 0.13 -10.65
N LEU A 120 8.19 -0.25 -11.07
CA LEU A 120 9.46 0.38 -10.71
C LEU A 120 10.14 1.07 -11.89
N ASP A 121 9.52 1.06 -13.06
CA ASP A 121 10.04 1.57 -14.33
C ASP A 121 9.86 3.09 -14.52
N GLY A 122 9.46 3.79 -13.47
CA GLY A 122 9.31 5.25 -13.48
C GLY A 122 8.03 5.78 -14.12
N ARG A 123 7.10 4.88 -14.52
CA ARG A 123 5.81 5.33 -15.06
C ARG A 123 4.99 6.07 -14.02
N ASP A 124 4.18 7.00 -14.48
CA ASP A 124 3.20 7.66 -13.62
C ASP A 124 1.98 6.76 -13.35
N LEU A 125 1.31 7.01 -12.23
CA LEU A 125 -0.01 6.43 -11.99
C LEU A 125 -1.01 7.04 -12.98
N PRO A 126 -2.00 6.26 -13.44
CA PRO A 126 -3.10 6.82 -14.22
C PRO A 126 -3.78 7.96 -13.45
N GLU A 127 -4.15 9.02 -14.15
CA GLU A 127 -4.89 10.16 -13.55
C GLU A 127 -6.28 9.72 -13.07
N ALA A 128 -6.94 8.84 -13.83
CA ALA A 128 -8.22 8.24 -13.49
C ALA A 128 -8.14 6.72 -13.71
N PRO A 129 -7.57 5.97 -12.76
CA PRO A 129 -7.47 4.53 -12.87
C PRO A 129 -8.84 3.87 -12.75
N ASP A 130 -9.06 2.80 -13.51
CA ASP A 130 -10.22 1.94 -13.31
C ASP A 130 -10.15 1.32 -11.90
N PRO A 131 -11.21 1.44 -11.09
CA PRO A 131 -11.20 0.91 -9.72
C PRO A 131 -10.99 -0.60 -9.69
N SER A 132 -10.05 -1.05 -8.86
CA SER A 132 -9.75 -2.47 -8.67
C SER A 132 -9.44 -2.81 -7.21
N TRP A 133 -9.43 -4.11 -6.86
CA TRP A 133 -9.10 -4.57 -5.51
C TRP A 133 -7.68 -4.20 -5.07
N PHE A 134 -6.75 -4.12 -6.02
CA PHE A 134 -5.34 -3.86 -5.74
C PHE A 134 -4.90 -2.45 -6.15
N GLY A 135 -5.75 -1.71 -6.84
CA GLY A 135 -5.44 -0.39 -7.37
C GLY A 135 -4.32 -0.42 -8.41
N SER A 136 -3.81 0.74 -8.70
CA SER A 136 -2.61 0.96 -9.52
C SER A 136 -1.47 1.42 -8.61
N SER A 137 -0.34 0.69 -8.62
CA SER A 137 0.80 0.95 -7.73
C SER A 137 2.06 1.30 -8.52
N ARG A 138 2.75 2.36 -8.10
CA ARG A 138 4.12 2.67 -8.54
C ARG A 138 5.06 2.73 -7.34
N GLY A 139 6.31 2.38 -7.56
CA GLY A 139 7.37 2.48 -6.57
C GLY A 139 8.48 3.41 -7.05
N ARG A 140 9.07 4.15 -6.11
CA ARG A 140 10.28 4.95 -6.33
C ARG A 140 11.24 4.75 -5.18
N TRP A 141 12.53 4.80 -5.50
CA TRP A 141 13.56 4.65 -4.50
C TRP A 141 13.92 5.98 -3.83
N GLU A 142 13.91 5.99 -2.50
CA GLU A 142 14.48 7.04 -1.66
C GLU A 142 15.65 6.45 -0.87
N GLY A 143 16.83 6.50 -1.44
CA GLY A 143 18.00 5.80 -0.89
C GLY A 143 17.78 4.29 -0.88
N ARG A 144 17.66 3.70 0.31
CA ARG A 144 17.41 2.26 0.51
C ARG A 144 15.94 1.92 0.79
N THR A 145 15.07 2.91 0.82
CA THR A 145 13.64 2.76 1.05
C THR A 145 12.92 2.74 -0.29
N LEU A 146 12.05 1.77 -0.50
CA LEU A 146 11.11 1.77 -1.60
C LEU A 146 9.81 2.45 -1.13
N VAL A 147 9.49 3.58 -1.71
CA VAL A 147 8.22 4.28 -1.49
C VAL A 147 7.24 3.84 -2.56
N ILE A 148 6.14 3.24 -2.14
CA ILE A 148 5.07 2.76 -3.01
C ILE A 148 3.87 3.68 -2.83
N GLU A 149 3.28 4.09 -3.93
CA GLU A 149 2.04 4.86 -3.97
C GLU A 149 0.98 4.09 -4.75
N THR A 150 -0.21 3.96 -4.17
CA THR A 150 -1.33 3.22 -4.77
C THR A 150 -2.60 4.06 -4.75
N THR A 151 -3.29 4.09 -5.88
CA THR A 151 -4.58 4.76 -6.10
C THR A 151 -5.52 3.87 -6.90
N GLY A 152 -6.76 4.31 -7.12
CA GLY A 152 -7.75 3.54 -7.91
C GLY A 152 -8.22 2.28 -7.20
N LEU A 153 -8.42 2.38 -5.90
CA LEU A 153 -8.99 1.30 -5.10
C LEU A 153 -10.53 1.35 -5.16
N ARG A 154 -11.16 0.17 -5.13
CA ARG A 154 -12.62 0.05 -5.12
C ARG A 154 -13.17 0.49 -3.77
N GLU A 155 -14.18 1.35 -3.78
CA GLU A 155 -14.83 1.86 -2.54
C GLU A 155 -15.60 0.78 -1.75
N ASP A 156 -15.94 -0.33 -2.38
CA ASP A 156 -16.57 -1.48 -1.72
C ASP A 156 -15.57 -2.46 -1.10
N SER A 157 -14.27 -2.16 -1.13
CA SER A 157 -13.26 -2.85 -0.32
C SER A 157 -13.17 -2.20 1.07
N LEU A 158 -12.56 -2.92 2.01
CA LEU A 158 -12.39 -2.47 3.40
C LEU A 158 -10.92 -2.45 3.79
N VAL A 159 -10.56 -1.56 4.71
CA VAL A 159 -9.22 -1.49 5.27
C VAL A 159 -9.00 -2.52 6.38
N SER A 160 -10.06 -2.94 7.05
CA SER A 160 -9.96 -3.90 8.17
C SER A 160 -11.19 -4.80 8.27
N GLU A 161 -11.05 -5.92 8.96
CA GLU A 161 -12.14 -6.83 9.31
C GLU A 161 -13.18 -6.21 10.26
N SER A 162 -12.81 -5.14 10.96
CA SER A 162 -13.73 -4.37 11.79
C SER A 162 -14.58 -3.36 10.99
N GLY A 163 -14.54 -3.42 9.66
CA GLY A 163 -15.35 -2.58 8.80
C GLY A 163 -14.81 -1.16 8.62
N LEU A 164 -13.49 -0.93 8.77
CA LEU A 164 -12.92 0.39 8.47
C LEU A 164 -13.07 0.68 6.97
N PRO A 165 -13.94 1.63 6.59
CA PRO A 165 -14.22 1.91 5.17
C PRO A 165 -13.21 2.91 4.60
N HIS A 166 -13.24 3.05 3.29
CA HIS A 166 -12.60 4.13 2.55
C HIS A 166 -13.46 4.55 1.36
N SER A 167 -13.10 5.66 0.73
CA SER A 167 -13.72 6.10 -0.52
C SER A 167 -12.86 5.75 -1.73
N GLY A 168 -13.35 6.01 -2.93
CA GLY A 168 -12.57 5.91 -4.17
C GLY A 168 -11.39 6.89 -4.25
N GLN A 169 -11.28 7.84 -3.30
CA GLN A 169 -10.15 8.78 -3.22
C GLN A 169 -8.99 8.28 -2.33
N LEU A 170 -9.12 7.05 -1.78
CA LEU A 170 -8.04 6.49 -0.98
C LEU A 170 -6.73 6.44 -1.77
N ARG A 171 -5.71 7.06 -1.20
CA ARG A 171 -4.32 6.96 -1.61
C ARG A 171 -3.52 6.29 -0.48
N VAL A 172 -2.90 5.18 -0.80
CA VAL A 172 -2.04 4.44 0.12
C VAL A 172 -0.59 4.76 -0.20
N VAL A 173 0.19 5.13 0.81
CA VAL A 173 1.64 5.31 0.72
C VAL A 173 2.31 4.32 1.65
N GLU A 174 3.17 3.48 1.09
CA GLU A 174 3.95 2.50 1.84
C GLU A 174 5.43 2.81 1.71
N ARG A 175 6.19 2.56 2.78
CA ARG A 175 7.63 2.73 2.81
C ARG A 175 8.28 1.43 3.25
N LEU A 176 8.75 0.67 2.28
CA LEU A 176 9.38 -0.63 2.52
C LEU A 176 10.88 -0.46 2.78
N GLN A 177 11.35 -1.11 3.83
CA GLN A 177 12.76 -1.16 4.21
C GLN A 177 13.13 -2.56 4.67
N VAL A 178 14.34 -3.00 4.33
CA VAL A 178 14.95 -4.20 4.93
C VAL A 178 16.06 -3.75 5.85
N VAL A 179 15.97 -4.20 7.11
CA VAL A 179 16.97 -3.93 8.14
C VAL A 179 17.50 -5.24 8.72
N ASN A 180 18.73 -5.20 9.21
CA ASN A 180 19.28 -6.27 10.05
C ASN A 180 19.07 -5.88 11.51
N ASP A 181 18.01 -6.41 12.10
CA ASP A 181 17.69 -6.23 13.52
C ASP A 181 18.58 -7.14 14.35
N ARG A 182 19.06 -6.66 15.52
CA ARG A 182 20.00 -7.43 16.37
C ARG A 182 19.35 -8.64 17.02
N GLU A 183 18.06 -8.56 17.31
CA GLU A 183 17.30 -9.59 17.99
C GLU A 183 16.55 -10.51 17.01
N HIS A 184 16.04 -9.93 15.91
CA HIS A 184 15.14 -10.61 14.98
C HIS A 184 15.78 -10.93 13.62
N GLY A 185 17.06 -10.61 13.43
CA GLY A 185 17.76 -10.87 12.17
C GLY A 185 17.29 -9.97 11.02
N LYS A 186 17.13 -10.53 9.83
CA LYS A 186 16.67 -9.79 8.66
C LYS A 186 15.16 -9.54 8.74
N VAL A 187 14.76 -8.29 8.77
CA VAL A 187 13.37 -7.85 8.95
C VAL A 187 12.97 -6.91 7.81
N LEU A 188 11.80 -7.14 7.23
CA LEU A 188 11.11 -6.20 6.36
C LEU A 188 10.18 -5.35 7.21
N ILE A 189 10.25 -4.04 7.03
CA ILE A 189 9.38 -3.05 7.67
C ILE A 189 8.56 -2.39 6.58
N ASP A 190 7.27 -2.24 6.84
CA ASP A 190 6.34 -1.51 5.99
C ASP A 190 5.63 -0.45 6.83
N ASP A 191 5.98 0.81 6.58
CA ASP A 191 5.28 1.99 7.10
C ASP A 191 4.16 2.35 6.14
N ILE A 192 2.91 2.22 6.60
CA ILE A 192 1.70 2.40 5.79
C ILE A 192 0.98 3.67 6.23
N GLU A 193 0.69 4.54 5.28
CA GLU A 193 -0.07 5.76 5.48
C GLU A 193 -1.27 5.80 4.52
N LEU A 194 -2.46 6.05 5.07
CA LEU A 194 -3.73 6.10 4.34
C LEU A 194 -4.22 7.53 4.28
N HIS A 195 -4.36 8.07 3.09
CA HIS A 195 -4.90 9.41 2.81
C HIS A 195 -6.25 9.27 2.12
N ASP A 196 -7.32 9.61 2.82
CA ASP A 196 -8.67 9.64 2.28
C ASP A 196 -9.48 10.78 2.93
N PRO A 197 -9.56 11.94 2.29
CA PRO A 197 -10.22 13.11 2.89
C PRO A 197 -11.73 12.96 3.03
N GLN A 198 -12.35 11.97 2.37
CA GLN A 198 -13.77 11.69 2.52
C GLN A 198 -14.05 10.75 3.70
N ALA A 199 -13.13 9.85 4.01
CA ALA A 199 -13.29 8.87 5.08
C ALA A 199 -12.58 9.29 6.39
N TYR A 200 -11.46 10.02 6.31
CA TYR A 200 -10.61 10.33 7.46
C TYR A 200 -10.36 11.83 7.59
N LEU A 201 -10.50 12.37 8.81
CA LEU A 201 -10.23 13.76 9.13
C LEU A 201 -8.74 14.11 9.11
N GLN A 202 -7.89 13.11 9.21
CA GLN A 202 -6.43 13.18 9.05
C GLN A 202 -5.90 11.81 8.58
N PRO A 203 -4.70 11.74 7.96
CA PRO A 203 -4.14 10.49 7.52
C PRO A 203 -4.01 9.47 8.66
N LEU A 204 -4.29 8.21 8.35
CA LEU A 204 -4.07 7.09 9.27
C LEU A 204 -2.70 6.48 9.01
N GLN A 205 -1.97 6.17 10.07
CA GLN A 205 -0.64 5.59 9.98
C GLN A 205 -0.53 4.33 10.80
N THR A 206 0.19 3.36 10.27
CA THR A 206 0.51 2.12 10.98
C THR A 206 1.80 1.54 10.45
N ARG A 207 2.38 0.56 11.17
CA ARG A 207 3.61 -0.12 10.78
C ARG A 207 3.43 -1.62 10.89
N ARG A 208 3.95 -2.35 9.91
CA ARG A 208 3.99 -3.80 9.87
C ARG A 208 5.44 -4.28 9.82
N TYR A 209 5.65 -5.45 10.40
CA TYR A 209 6.95 -6.10 10.45
C TYR A 209 6.82 -7.52 9.92
N TYR A 210 7.82 -7.95 9.15
CA TYR A 210 7.90 -9.28 8.61
C TYR A 210 9.29 -9.85 8.82
N SER A 211 9.37 -11.04 9.39
CA SER A 211 10.62 -11.75 9.61
C SER A 211 11.03 -12.53 8.37
N TRP A 212 12.32 -12.53 8.04
CA TRP A 212 12.85 -13.34 6.94
C TRP A 212 12.63 -14.83 7.19
N ALA A 213 11.96 -15.51 6.27
CA ALA A 213 11.55 -16.90 6.41
C ALA A 213 11.64 -17.68 5.10
N PRO A 214 12.87 -17.93 4.56
CA PRO A 214 13.05 -18.50 3.23
C PRO A 214 12.50 -19.93 3.08
N GLN A 215 12.22 -20.62 4.19
CA GLN A 215 11.63 -21.96 4.20
C GLN A 215 10.11 -21.95 4.34
N ALA A 216 9.51 -20.82 4.66
CA ALA A 216 8.06 -20.70 4.75
C ALA A 216 7.42 -20.85 3.37
N ARG A 217 6.22 -21.38 3.34
CA ARG A 217 5.43 -21.56 2.10
C ARG A 217 4.00 -21.11 2.37
N SER A 218 3.42 -20.46 1.41
CA SER A 218 1.98 -20.26 1.36
C SER A 218 1.27 -21.58 1.24
N ARG A 219 0.05 -21.68 1.74
CA ARG A 219 -0.76 -22.89 1.62
C ARG A 219 -1.61 -22.78 0.36
N ASP A 220 -1.79 -23.92 -0.30
CA ASP A 220 -2.83 -24.04 -1.30
C ASP A 220 -4.18 -24.01 -0.58
N SER A 221 -4.93 -22.98 -0.79
CA SER A 221 -6.28 -22.82 -0.26
C SER A 221 -7.18 -22.21 -1.32
N THR A 222 -8.42 -22.64 -1.32
CA THR A 222 -9.45 -22.10 -2.21
C THR A 222 -10.64 -21.73 -1.36
N CYS A 223 -11.07 -20.50 -1.45
CA CYS A 223 -12.32 -20.07 -0.84
C CYS A 223 -13.49 -20.74 -1.60
N VAL A 224 -14.41 -21.32 -0.86
CA VAL A 224 -15.62 -21.95 -1.42
C VAL A 224 -16.82 -21.16 -0.90
N ASP A 225 -17.23 -20.15 -1.66
CA ASP A 225 -18.33 -19.25 -1.36
C ASP A 225 -19.67 -19.98 -1.15
N ALA A 226 -19.95 -21.01 -1.96
CA ALA A 226 -21.20 -21.77 -1.87
C ALA A 226 -21.45 -22.36 -0.49
N LEU A 227 -20.41 -22.86 0.20
CA LEU A 227 -20.54 -23.41 1.56
C LEU A 227 -20.80 -22.31 2.60
N TRP A 228 -20.14 -21.16 2.44
CA TRP A 228 -20.35 -20.01 3.31
C TRP A 228 -21.74 -19.39 3.13
N ILE A 229 -22.15 -19.16 1.88
CA ILE A 229 -23.46 -18.63 1.53
C ILE A 229 -24.56 -19.54 2.09
N ASP A 230 -24.47 -20.85 1.87
CA ASP A 230 -25.44 -21.81 2.36
C ASP A 230 -25.53 -21.79 3.91
N LYS A 231 -24.39 -21.73 4.59
CA LYS A 231 -24.34 -21.63 6.05
C LYS A 231 -24.94 -20.31 6.57
N LEU A 232 -24.53 -19.19 6.01
CA LEU A 232 -25.00 -17.86 6.40
C LEU A 232 -26.51 -17.71 6.16
N TRP A 233 -27.01 -18.17 5.04
CA TRP A 233 -28.45 -18.13 4.76
C TRP A 233 -29.25 -19.00 5.73
N ARG A 234 -28.74 -20.18 6.07
CA ARG A 234 -29.38 -21.04 7.07
C ARG A 234 -29.41 -20.38 8.45
N ASP A 235 -28.29 -19.85 8.89
CA ASP A 235 -28.18 -19.20 10.19
C ASP A 235 -29.11 -17.99 10.27
N ARG A 236 -29.12 -17.12 9.23
CA ARG A 236 -30.03 -15.96 9.14
C ARG A 236 -31.50 -16.34 9.06
N LEU A 237 -31.82 -17.38 8.33
CA LEU A 237 -33.19 -17.87 8.26
C LEU A 237 -33.65 -18.38 9.64
N GLN A 238 -32.80 -19.08 10.36
CA GLN A 238 -33.09 -19.54 11.72
C GLN A 238 -33.29 -18.36 12.68
N GLU A 239 -32.43 -17.36 12.67
CA GLU A 239 -32.57 -16.14 13.46
C GLU A 239 -33.89 -15.42 13.15
N HIS A 240 -34.23 -15.27 11.86
CA HIS A 240 -35.45 -14.64 11.43
C HIS A 240 -36.70 -15.42 11.91
N VAL A 241 -36.69 -16.73 11.78
CA VAL A 241 -37.79 -17.59 12.25
C VAL A 241 -37.94 -17.51 13.78
N GLN A 242 -36.83 -17.49 14.51
CA GLN A 242 -36.86 -17.37 15.99
C GLN A 242 -37.37 -15.98 16.40
N SER A 243 -36.95 -14.91 15.75
CA SER A 243 -37.42 -13.55 16.06
C SER A 243 -38.88 -13.29 15.69
N ALA A 244 -39.42 -14.06 14.73
CA ALA A 244 -40.81 -13.97 14.31
C ALA A 244 -41.77 -14.79 15.21
N GLN A 245 -41.26 -15.60 16.11
CA GLN A 245 -42.13 -16.37 17.04
C GLN A 245 -42.79 -15.46 18.08
N PRO A 246 -44.10 -15.60 18.31
CA PRO A 246 -44.78 -14.84 19.35
C PRO A 246 -44.18 -15.15 20.73
N GLY A 247 -43.58 -14.14 21.37
CA GLY A 247 -42.98 -14.26 22.72
C GLY A 247 -41.44 -14.24 22.72
N ALA A 248 -40.76 -14.04 21.60
CA ALA A 248 -39.31 -13.80 21.62
C ALA A 248 -38.99 -12.47 22.33
N PRO A 249 -38.03 -12.42 23.25
CA PRO A 249 -37.60 -11.17 23.90
C PRO A 249 -37.03 -10.22 22.82
N ARG A 250 -37.45 -8.95 22.89
CA ARG A 250 -36.92 -7.85 22.08
C ARG A 250 -35.62 -7.34 22.65
#